data_f69ac14ca9af99467d86fc62f57c2612
#
_entry.id   f69ac14ca9af99467d86fc62f57c2612
#
_cell.length_a   1.000
_cell.length_b   1.000
_cell.length_c   1.000
_cell.angle_alpha   90.00
_cell.angle_beta   90.00
_cell.angle_gamma   90.00
#
_symmetry.space_group_name_H-M   'P 1'
#
loop_
_entity.id
_entity.type
_entity.pdbx_description
1 polymer ?
#
loop_
_entity_poly.entity_id
_entity_poly.type
_entity_poly.pdbx_seq_one_letter_code
_entity_poly.pdbx_strand_id
1 'polypeptide(L)'
;MTADESMPRATLERVDALHIGLTQIVLEGGDLSMIAEELSRTLGLGVLVTTSDGRQRAAALTDATRAALDAAGLLDSTGRFRTEQVGPDGSPVGAGQVRMLRVVAGGSDLARLVCVRDGAPVTGDDVRAMERASAVAALLITREEAVTAVESKYRGDFLRDVFLGRAGEEDYVVEHAAGFGWDLVRPLVVVAAEIDPPPAAEEPVPQHRHREWHERFSAAWRTVTADIDATAPSVDFSSEVVTLLAVAPDEHEPVVRRAVHGVAGDKGGGRRSFSVGVSRVVTDLAELPEAYAQARRALEVGRRIHGGGSTTWFDQLGLHRLIALVPDTAELRAFAHDVLRDLAGTGQDAADLRETLQVLLDTNFNVAEAARTQFFHYNTMRYRVSKLERLLGPVGSDPHLRLDVAVALRVLEITG
;
A
#
# COMPACT_ATOMS: atom_id res chain seq x y z
N MET A 1 38.98 -38.38 29.51
CA MET A 1 40.12 -37.50 29.18
C MET A 1 39.48 -36.34 28.40
N THR A 2 39.04 -35.37 29.16
CA THR A 2 38.33 -34.16 28.69
C THR A 2 39.37 -33.18 28.20
N ALA A 3 39.40 -32.92 26.91
CA ALA A 3 40.19 -31.82 26.34
C ALA A 3 39.43 -30.52 26.71
N ASP A 4 39.92 -29.86 27.73
CA ASP A 4 39.62 -28.47 28.09
C ASP A 4 40.31 -27.61 27.00
N GLU A 5 39.55 -27.20 25.99
CA GLU A 5 39.99 -26.23 24.97
C GLU A 5 39.95 -24.82 25.67
N SER A 6 41.00 -24.50 26.36
CA SER A 6 41.28 -23.13 26.83
C SER A 6 41.42 -22.24 25.60
N MET A 7 40.43 -21.38 25.37
CA MET A 7 40.49 -20.35 24.32
C MET A 7 41.77 -19.54 24.45
N PRO A 8 42.50 -19.27 23.33
CA PRO A 8 43.70 -18.43 23.37
C PRO A 8 43.32 -17.03 23.95
N ARG A 9 44.14 -16.54 24.88
CA ARG A 9 43.90 -15.24 25.59
C ARG A 9 43.63 -14.09 24.61
N ALA A 10 44.27 -14.07 23.43
CA ALA A 10 44.04 -13.06 22.40
C ALA A 10 42.63 -13.13 21.74
N THR A 11 41.99 -14.28 21.79
CA THR A 11 40.59 -14.45 21.27
C THR A 11 39.58 -13.89 22.30
N LEU A 12 39.79 -14.16 23.57
CA LEU A 12 38.97 -13.58 24.65
C LEU A 12 39.06 -12.05 24.66
N GLU A 13 40.26 -11.48 24.55
CA GLU A 13 40.47 -10.03 24.52
C GLU A 13 39.78 -9.36 23.31
N ARG A 14 39.76 -10.00 22.15
CA ARG A 14 39.04 -9.50 20.94
C ARG A 14 37.53 -9.53 21.13
N VAL A 15 37.01 -10.61 21.67
CA VAL A 15 35.57 -10.77 21.93
C VAL A 15 35.08 -9.78 22.98
N ASP A 16 35.87 -9.51 24.01
CA ASP A 16 35.55 -8.51 25.04
C ASP A 16 35.62 -7.08 24.49
N ALA A 17 36.63 -6.76 23.68
CA ALA A 17 36.73 -5.48 22.99
C ALA A 17 35.51 -5.22 22.07
N LEU A 18 35.08 -6.23 21.30
CA LEU A 18 33.90 -6.14 20.47
C LEU A 18 32.63 -5.90 21.31
N HIS A 19 32.47 -6.62 22.43
CA HIS A 19 31.32 -6.44 23.32
C HIS A 19 31.25 -5.03 23.88
N ILE A 20 32.36 -4.48 24.31
CA ILE A 20 32.45 -3.10 24.79
C ILE A 20 32.10 -2.13 23.68
N GLY A 21 32.69 -2.27 22.50
CA GLY A 21 32.40 -1.42 21.32
C GLY A 21 30.93 -1.43 20.93
N LEU A 22 30.35 -2.63 20.80
CA LEU A 22 28.92 -2.77 20.46
C LEU A 22 27.98 -2.17 21.53
N THR A 23 28.35 -2.33 22.81
CA THR A 23 27.56 -1.74 23.91
C THR A 23 27.64 -0.21 23.89
N GLN A 24 28.82 0.34 23.61
CA GLN A 24 29.04 1.78 23.50
C GLN A 24 28.18 2.36 22.35
N ILE A 25 28.15 1.72 21.16
CA ILE A 25 27.31 2.12 20.03
C ILE A 25 25.85 2.24 20.44
N VAL A 26 25.31 1.27 21.18
CA VAL A 26 23.91 1.32 21.64
C VAL A 26 23.69 2.46 22.62
N LEU A 27 24.59 2.66 23.58
CA LEU A 27 24.47 3.69 24.63
C LEU A 27 24.57 5.12 24.05
N GLU A 28 25.42 5.30 23.03
CA GLU A 28 25.61 6.58 22.36
C GLU A 28 24.56 6.88 21.27
N GLY A 29 23.61 5.97 21.06
CA GLY A 29 22.56 6.15 20.06
C GLY A 29 23.02 5.89 18.62
N GLY A 30 24.06 5.07 18.45
CA GLY A 30 24.57 4.69 17.13
C GLY A 30 23.57 3.86 16.30
N ASP A 31 23.96 3.58 15.06
CA ASP A 31 23.17 2.90 14.05
C ASP A 31 23.78 1.56 13.57
N LEU A 32 23.12 0.91 12.61
CA LEU A 32 23.59 -0.35 12.04
C LEU A 32 24.90 -0.21 11.26
N SER A 33 25.22 0.98 10.71
CA SER A 33 26.47 1.22 10.01
C SER A 33 27.63 1.16 10.98
N MET A 34 27.50 1.76 12.16
CA MET A 34 28.49 1.70 13.24
C MET A 34 28.72 0.26 13.71
N ILE A 35 27.66 -0.56 13.81
CA ILE A 35 27.81 -2.00 14.13
C ILE A 35 28.60 -2.72 13.05
N ALA A 36 28.27 -2.47 11.77
CA ALA A 36 28.97 -3.10 10.65
C ALA A 36 30.45 -2.72 10.61
N GLU A 37 30.77 -1.44 10.83
CA GLU A 37 32.13 -0.93 10.88
C GLU A 37 32.92 -1.50 12.06
N GLU A 38 32.34 -1.53 13.26
CA GLU A 38 32.99 -2.08 14.46
C GLU A 38 33.30 -3.57 14.31
N LEU A 39 32.35 -4.33 13.76
CA LEU A 39 32.53 -5.75 13.50
C LEU A 39 33.60 -5.97 12.42
N SER A 40 33.57 -5.18 11.35
CA SER A 40 34.59 -5.23 10.29
C SER A 40 35.98 -4.91 10.81
N ARG A 41 36.10 -3.83 11.60
CA ARG A 41 37.37 -3.39 12.21
C ARG A 41 37.95 -4.44 13.15
N THR A 42 37.10 -5.06 14.00
CA THR A 42 37.57 -5.98 15.05
C THR A 42 37.93 -7.36 14.49
N LEU A 43 37.18 -7.85 13.50
CA LEU A 43 37.36 -9.20 12.96
C LEU A 43 38.12 -9.23 11.63
N GLY A 44 38.34 -8.09 10.98
CA GLY A 44 38.93 -8.02 9.65
C GLY A 44 38.09 -8.69 8.57
N LEU A 45 36.75 -8.58 8.71
CA LEU A 45 35.76 -9.15 7.78
C LEU A 45 35.05 -8.03 7.01
N GLY A 46 34.64 -8.33 5.79
CA GLY A 46 33.58 -7.52 5.16
C GLY A 46 32.24 -7.81 5.84
N VAL A 47 31.49 -6.78 6.18
CA VAL A 47 30.22 -6.91 6.87
C VAL A 47 29.10 -6.22 6.08
N LEU A 48 27.96 -6.90 5.97
CA LEU A 48 26.74 -6.38 5.35
C LEU A 48 25.55 -6.69 6.24
N VAL A 49 24.73 -5.71 6.54
CA VAL A 49 23.42 -5.88 7.20
C VAL A 49 22.33 -5.64 6.16
N THR A 50 21.45 -6.61 5.98
CA THR A 50 20.36 -6.52 5.02
C THR A 50 19.00 -6.73 5.67
N THR A 51 17.93 -6.35 4.98
CA THR A 51 16.58 -6.83 5.28
C THR A 51 16.51 -8.35 5.11
N SER A 52 15.44 -8.97 5.57
CA SER A 52 15.21 -10.42 5.42
C SER A 52 15.19 -10.86 3.94
N ASP A 53 14.79 -9.96 3.02
CA ASP A 53 14.79 -10.17 1.56
C ASP A 53 16.09 -9.76 0.85
N GLY A 54 17.12 -9.31 1.59
CA GLY A 54 18.47 -9.05 1.10
C GLY A 54 18.76 -7.62 0.65
N ARG A 55 17.87 -6.64 0.84
CA ARG A 55 18.18 -5.24 0.56
C ARG A 55 19.15 -4.68 1.60
N GLN A 56 20.18 -3.98 1.15
CA GLN A 56 21.20 -3.43 2.02
C GLN A 56 20.60 -2.36 2.98
N ARG A 57 20.88 -2.52 4.28
CA ARG A 57 20.63 -1.52 5.33
C ARG A 57 21.90 -0.82 5.78
N ALA A 58 23.01 -1.59 5.95
CA ALA A 58 24.31 -1.06 6.29
C ALA A 58 25.40 -1.93 5.68
N ALA A 59 26.58 -1.37 5.43
CA ALA A 59 27.71 -2.12 4.90
C ALA A 59 29.05 -1.53 5.35
N ALA A 60 29.98 -2.43 5.70
CA ALA A 60 31.40 -2.16 5.88
C ALA A 60 32.17 -3.17 5.00
N LEU A 61 32.19 -2.89 3.69
CA LEU A 61 32.82 -3.71 2.67
C LEU A 61 33.89 -2.91 1.94
N THR A 62 35.01 -3.55 1.63
CA THR A 62 35.96 -3.02 0.67
C THR A 62 35.44 -3.23 -0.77
N ASP A 63 35.95 -2.45 -1.72
CA ASP A 63 35.58 -2.63 -3.13
C ASP A 63 35.93 -4.03 -3.62
N ALA A 64 37.08 -4.61 -3.16
CA ALA A 64 37.49 -5.97 -3.47
C ALA A 64 36.49 -7.01 -2.95
N THR A 65 36.02 -6.87 -1.70
CA THR A 65 35.00 -7.77 -1.11
C THR A 65 33.68 -7.67 -1.84
N ARG A 66 33.25 -6.45 -2.21
CA ARG A 66 32.03 -6.22 -3.00
C ARG A 66 32.14 -6.89 -4.38
N ALA A 67 33.26 -6.71 -5.07
CA ALA A 67 33.51 -7.35 -6.37
C ALA A 67 33.52 -8.87 -6.25
N ALA A 68 34.08 -9.43 -5.17
CA ALA A 68 34.07 -10.87 -4.93
C ALA A 68 32.67 -11.44 -4.72
N LEU A 69 31.81 -10.71 -3.99
CA LEU A 69 30.36 -11.06 -3.82
C LEU A 69 29.61 -11.03 -5.15
N ASP A 70 29.87 -10.03 -5.98
CA ASP A 70 29.24 -9.88 -7.30
C ASP A 70 29.72 -11.02 -8.24
N ALA A 71 31.02 -11.29 -8.29
CA ALA A 71 31.60 -12.39 -9.07
C ALA A 71 31.08 -13.79 -8.64
N ALA A 72 30.77 -13.96 -7.35
CA ALA A 72 30.11 -15.15 -6.80
C ALA A 72 28.61 -15.24 -7.10
N GLY A 73 28.03 -14.22 -7.76
CA GLY A 73 26.60 -14.14 -8.06
C GLY A 73 25.71 -13.91 -6.85
N LEU A 74 26.28 -13.46 -5.71
CA LEU A 74 25.56 -13.19 -4.46
C LEU A 74 24.94 -11.79 -4.40
N LEU A 75 25.26 -10.92 -5.37
CA LEU A 75 24.56 -9.65 -5.59
C LEU A 75 23.75 -9.76 -6.89
N ASP A 76 22.56 -9.16 -6.92
CA ASP A 76 21.79 -9.01 -8.14
C ASP A 76 22.10 -7.68 -8.84
N SER A 77 21.50 -7.43 -10.01
CA SER A 77 21.70 -6.21 -10.79
C SER A 77 21.26 -4.92 -10.08
N THR A 78 20.53 -5.03 -8.97
CA THR A 78 20.11 -3.92 -8.12
C THR A 78 20.99 -3.73 -6.89
N GLY A 79 22.01 -4.57 -6.71
CA GLY A 79 22.87 -4.61 -5.53
C GLY A 79 22.26 -5.31 -4.31
N ARG A 80 21.10 -5.97 -4.48
CA ARG A 80 20.47 -6.78 -3.44
C ARG A 80 21.27 -8.05 -3.21
N PHE A 81 21.49 -8.39 -1.94
CA PHE A 81 22.16 -9.64 -1.55
C PHE A 81 21.18 -10.83 -1.66
N ARG A 82 21.60 -11.88 -2.33
CA ARG A 82 20.79 -13.11 -2.56
C ARG A 82 20.87 -14.04 -1.36
N THR A 83 20.09 -13.77 -0.35
CA THR A 83 20.06 -14.54 0.92
C THR A 83 19.76 -16.02 0.71
N GLU A 84 19.01 -16.34 -0.33
CA GLU A 84 18.62 -17.70 -0.71
C GLU A 84 19.77 -18.57 -1.26
N GLN A 85 20.90 -17.95 -1.59
CA GLN A 85 22.08 -18.67 -2.12
C GLN A 85 23.15 -18.98 -1.06
N VAL A 86 22.98 -18.50 0.18
CA VAL A 86 23.91 -18.79 1.27
C VAL A 86 23.40 -19.95 2.09
N GLY A 87 24.16 -21.04 2.10
CA GLY A 87 23.86 -22.21 2.91
C GLY A 87 24.02 -21.96 4.42
N PRO A 88 23.48 -22.85 5.28
CA PRO A 88 23.55 -22.70 6.74
C PRO A 88 24.99 -22.69 7.27
N ASP A 89 25.90 -23.37 6.60
CA ASP A 89 27.33 -23.41 6.94
C ASP A 89 28.18 -22.40 6.16
N GLY A 90 27.51 -21.48 5.45
CA GLY A 90 28.12 -20.49 4.57
C GLY A 90 28.32 -20.99 3.16
N SER A 91 28.79 -20.11 2.29
CA SER A 91 29.07 -20.39 0.88
C SER A 91 30.46 -19.87 0.48
N PRO A 92 31.14 -20.46 -0.48
CA PRO A 92 32.43 -19.98 -0.93
C PRO A 92 32.31 -18.66 -1.69
N VAL A 93 33.26 -17.74 -1.48
CA VAL A 93 33.42 -16.49 -2.21
C VAL A 93 34.87 -16.32 -2.59
N GLY A 94 35.22 -16.53 -3.85
CA GLY A 94 36.62 -16.58 -4.28
C GLY A 94 37.39 -17.64 -3.52
N ALA A 95 38.53 -17.28 -2.90
CA ALA A 95 39.31 -18.13 -2.00
C ALA A 95 38.83 -18.11 -0.54
N GLY A 96 37.77 -17.32 -0.25
CA GLY A 96 37.22 -17.11 1.09
C GLY A 96 35.83 -17.70 1.26
N GLN A 97 35.13 -17.22 2.27
CA GLN A 97 33.78 -17.68 2.64
C GLN A 97 32.87 -16.53 3.08
N VAL A 98 31.61 -16.64 2.71
CA VAL A 98 30.53 -15.84 3.27
C VAL A 98 29.72 -16.64 4.28
N ARG A 99 29.41 -16.04 5.41
CA ARG A 99 28.46 -16.56 6.44
C ARG A 99 27.35 -15.56 6.63
N MET A 100 26.16 -16.09 6.91
CA MET A 100 24.98 -15.28 7.17
C MET A 100 24.27 -15.77 8.44
N LEU A 101 23.94 -14.84 9.32
CA LEU A 101 23.09 -15.10 10.48
C LEU A 101 21.77 -14.33 10.38
N ARG A 102 20.73 -14.92 10.93
CA ARG A 102 19.44 -14.24 11.09
C ARG A 102 19.51 -13.32 12.29
N VAL A 103 19.01 -12.12 12.12
CA VAL A 103 18.79 -11.15 13.20
C VAL A 103 17.33 -11.27 13.61
N VAL A 104 17.09 -11.80 14.82
CA VAL A 104 15.73 -12.15 15.29
C VAL A 104 15.46 -11.49 16.64
N ALA A 105 14.29 -10.90 16.82
CA ALA A 105 13.78 -10.46 18.11
C ALA A 105 12.28 -10.73 18.24
N GLY A 106 11.83 -11.13 19.44
CA GLY A 106 10.41 -11.40 19.71
C GLY A 106 9.77 -12.46 18.80
N GLY A 107 10.59 -13.36 18.20
CA GLY A 107 10.12 -14.33 17.21
C GLY A 107 10.03 -13.80 15.77
N SER A 108 10.23 -12.50 15.55
CA SER A 108 10.23 -11.87 14.24
C SER A 108 11.63 -11.90 13.60
N ASP A 109 11.67 -12.11 12.29
CA ASP A 109 12.88 -12.16 11.47
C ASP A 109 13.15 -10.77 10.89
N LEU A 110 14.03 -10.00 11.55
CA LEU A 110 14.21 -8.58 11.31
C LEU A 110 15.21 -8.28 10.17
N ALA A 111 16.30 -9.08 10.09
CA ALA A 111 17.42 -8.76 9.18
C ALA A 111 18.32 -9.98 8.96
N ARG A 112 19.33 -9.78 8.09
CA ARG A 112 20.46 -10.70 7.91
C ARG A 112 21.75 -9.96 8.22
N LEU A 113 22.59 -10.57 9.07
CA LEU A 113 23.96 -10.16 9.26
C LEU A 113 24.85 -11.07 8.43
N VAL A 114 25.50 -10.51 7.43
CA VAL A 114 26.36 -11.23 6.48
C VAL A 114 27.79 -10.81 6.71
N CYS A 115 28.68 -11.78 6.89
CA CYS A 115 30.11 -11.55 7.01
C CYS A 115 30.86 -12.31 5.92
N VAL A 116 31.85 -11.64 5.37
CA VAL A 116 32.70 -12.16 4.26
C VAL A 116 34.13 -12.12 4.68
N ARG A 117 34.82 -13.28 4.65
CA ARG A 117 36.27 -13.37 4.80
C ARG A 117 36.90 -13.63 3.45
N ASP A 118 37.83 -12.80 3.07
CA ASP A 118 38.62 -13.02 1.87
C ASP A 118 39.80 -13.95 2.17
N GLY A 119 40.08 -14.85 1.24
CA GLY A 119 41.25 -15.75 1.28
C GLY A 119 41.25 -16.84 2.37
N ALA A 120 40.21 -16.93 3.22
CA ALA A 120 40.12 -17.92 4.30
C ALA A 120 38.65 -18.22 4.67
N PRO A 121 38.39 -19.37 5.35
CA PRO A 121 37.05 -19.62 5.91
C PRO A 121 36.73 -18.72 7.10
N VAL A 122 35.45 -18.47 7.34
CA VAL A 122 34.93 -17.82 8.54
C VAL A 122 35.07 -18.79 9.71
N THR A 123 35.76 -18.37 10.78
CA THR A 123 36.10 -19.24 11.91
C THR A 123 34.90 -19.34 12.89
N GLY A 124 34.96 -20.35 13.79
CA GLY A 124 33.94 -20.46 14.87
C GLY A 124 33.95 -19.27 15.83
N ASP A 125 35.08 -18.60 16.03
CA ASP A 125 35.18 -17.38 16.84
C ASP A 125 34.51 -16.20 16.14
N ASP A 126 34.67 -16.07 14.84
CA ASP A 126 33.96 -15.07 14.03
C ASP A 126 32.45 -15.28 14.12
N VAL A 127 31.96 -16.51 14.06
CA VAL A 127 30.53 -16.83 14.19
C VAL A 127 30.00 -16.42 15.56
N ARG A 128 30.73 -16.71 16.65
CA ARG A 128 30.35 -16.25 18.01
C ARG A 128 30.29 -14.73 18.12
N ALA A 129 31.21 -14.03 17.49
CA ALA A 129 31.19 -12.57 17.42
C ALA A 129 30.00 -12.05 16.59
N MET A 130 29.70 -12.68 15.47
CA MET A 130 28.52 -12.39 14.65
C MET A 130 27.22 -12.60 15.43
N GLU A 131 27.10 -13.67 16.23
CA GLU A 131 25.92 -13.93 17.07
C GLU A 131 25.68 -12.80 18.09
N ARG A 132 26.74 -12.30 18.71
CA ARG A 132 26.65 -11.15 19.63
C ARG A 132 26.25 -9.87 18.89
N ALA A 133 26.89 -9.61 17.76
CA ALA A 133 26.55 -8.45 16.94
C ALA A 133 25.11 -8.54 16.40
N SER A 134 24.63 -9.73 16.05
CA SER A 134 23.24 -9.93 15.61
C SER A 134 22.22 -9.62 16.71
N ALA A 135 22.55 -9.96 17.98
CA ALA A 135 21.69 -9.62 19.11
C ALA A 135 21.64 -8.09 19.35
N VAL A 136 22.78 -7.41 19.21
CA VAL A 136 22.83 -5.93 19.32
C VAL A 136 22.12 -5.27 18.13
N ALA A 137 22.32 -5.78 16.92
CA ALA A 137 21.62 -5.30 15.74
C ALA A 137 20.09 -5.48 15.89
N ALA A 138 19.65 -6.62 16.45
CA ALA A 138 18.23 -6.85 16.74
C ALA A 138 17.67 -5.79 17.69
N LEU A 139 18.42 -5.42 18.74
CA LEU A 139 18.02 -4.39 19.69
C LEU A 139 17.89 -3.02 19.01
N LEU A 140 18.88 -2.63 18.18
CA LEU A 140 18.81 -1.36 17.45
C LEU A 140 17.66 -1.32 16.45
N ILE A 141 17.46 -2.38 15.68
CA ILE A 141 16.35 -2.48 14.73
C ILE A 141 15.01 -2.36 15.45
N THR A 142 14.83 -3.11 16.54
CA THR A 142 13.59 -3.04 17.35
C THR A 142 13.35 -1.64 17.92
N ARG A 143 14.42 -0.96 18.36
CA ARG A 143 14.33 0.42 18.82
C ARG A 143 13.93 1.38 17.69
N GLU A 144 14.58 1.29 16.54
CA GLU A 144 14.25 2.10 15.35
C GLU A 144 12.80 1.87 14.92
N GLU A 145 12.36 0.62 14.87
CA GLU A 145 10.98 0.27 14.54
C GLU A 145 9.97 0.82 15.55
N ALA A 146 10.29 0.75 16.85
CA ALA A 146 9.45 1.30 17.89
C ALA A 146 9.35 2.84 17.80
N VAL A 147 10.46 3.54 17.57
CA VAL A 147 10.46 5.00 17.37
C VAL A 147 9.66 5.36 16.12
N THR A 148 9.92 4.70 15.00
CA THR A 148 9.18 4.93 13.74
C THR A 148 7.69 4.66 13.90
N ALA A 149 7.31 3.61 14.64
CA ALA A 149 5.91 3.30 14.91
C ALA A 149 5.22 4.41 15.75
N VAL A 150 5.91 4.95 16.76
CA VAL A 150 5.39 6.06 17.57
C VAL A 150 5.26 7.33 16.73
N GLU A 151 6.26 7.66 15.92
CA GLU A 151 6.22 8.82 15.03
C GLU A 151 5.11 8.67 13.98
N SER A 152 4.98 7.49 13.36
CA SER A 152 3.92 7.20 12.39
C SER A 152 2.54 7.32 13.01
N LYS A 153 2.38 6.82 14.25
CA LYS A 153 1.13 6.96 14.99
C LYS A 153 0.81 8.43 15.26
N TYR A 154 1.80 9.19 15.73
CA TYR A 154 1.62 10.61 16.04
C TYR A 154 1.24 11.43 14.78
N ARG A 155 1.92 11.18 13.66
CA ARG A 155 1.58 11.76 12.36
C ARG A 155 0.18 11.36 11.91
N GLY A 156 -0.19 10.08 12.09
CA GLY A 156 -1.51 9.56 11.77
C GLY A 156 -2.61 10.19 12.62
N ASP A 157 -2.39 10.31 13.93
CA ASP A 157 -3.34 10.94 14.86
C ASP A 157 -3.53 12.43 14.52
N PHE A 158 -2.43 13.15 14.24
CA PHE A 158 -2.50 14.55 13.81
C PHE A 158 -3.31 14.72 12.51
N LEU A 159 -3.02 13.95 11.48
CA LEU A 159 -3.74 14.07 10.21
C LEU A 159 -5.22 13.64 10.35
N ARG A 160 -5.49 12.68 11.23
CA ARG A 160 -6.86 12.31 11.59
C ARG A 160 -7.60 13.48 12.23
N ASP A 161 -6.96 14.21 13.15
CA ASP A 161 -7.56 15.38 13.78
C ASP A 161 -7.80 16.50 12.77
N VAL A 162 -6.91 16.69 11.79
CA VAL A 162 -7.12 17.60 10.64
C VAL A 162 -8.37 17.18 9.86
N PHE A 163 -8.49 15.92 9.48
CA PHE A 163 -9.64 15.41 8.72
C PHE A 163 -10.96 15.40 9.51
N LEU A 164 -10.91 15.44 10.84
CA LEU A 164 -12.09 15.57 11.68
C LEU A 164 -12.40 17.03 12.08
N GLY A 165 -11.60 17.98 11.60
CA GLY A 165 -11.75 19.40 11.95
C GLY A 165 -11.45 19.69 13.42
N ARG A 166 -10.55 18.91 14.06
CA ARG A 166 -10.19 19.00 15.48
C ARG A 166 -8.77 19.46 15.73
N ALA A 167 -8.00 19.69 14.68
CA ALA A 167 -6.56 20.01 14.79
C ALA A 167 -6.26 21.44 15.28
N GLY A 168 -7.29 22.30 15.46
CA GLY A 168 -7.14 23.68 15.92
C GLY A 168 -7.12 24.71 14.79
N GLU A 169 -6.48 25.83 15.04
CA GLU A 169 -6.36 26.94 14.08
C GLU A 169 -5.45 26.58 12.91
N GLU A 170 -5.68 27.19 11.75
CA GLU A 170 -4.94 26.93 10.50
C GLU A 170 -3.43 27.12 10.65
N ASP A 171 -2.99 28.21 11.29
CA ASP A 171 -1.58 28.49 11.54
C ASP A 171 -0.90 27.36 12.32
N TYR A 172 -1.59 26.83 13.33
CA TYR A 172 -1.08 25.68 14.10
C TYR A 172 -0.96 24.43 13.22
N VAL A 173 -1.96 24.17 12.36
CA VAL A 173 -1.93 23.01 11.44
C VAL A 173 -0.76 23.11 10.48
N VAL A 174 -0.51 24.29 9.91
CA VAL A 174 0.60 24.56 8.98
C VAL A 174 1.94 24.36 9.68
N GLU A 175 2.15 25.01 10.85
CA GLU A 175 3.41 24.93 11.58
C GLU A 175 3.71 23.49 12.02
N HIS A 176 2.68 22.78 12.51
CA HIS A 176 2.85 21.40 12.98
C HIS A 176 3.14 20.43 11.82
N ALA A 177 2.46 20.59 10.68
CA ALA A 177 2.73 19.82 9.47
C ALA A 177 4.15 20.06 8.94
N ALA A 178 4.61 21.31 8.95
CA ALA A 178 5.98 21.65 8.58
C ALA A 178 7.03 20.97 9.48
N GLY A 179 6.72 20.76 10.76
CA GLY A 179 7.54 19.99 11.71
C GLY A 179 7.69 18.51 11.30
N PHE A 180 6.75 17.94 10.53
CA PHE A 180 6.85 16.61 9.93
C PHE A 180 7.52 16.60 8.55
N GLY A 181 7.92 17.76 8.03
CA GLY A 181 8.39 17.94 6.67
C GLY A 181 7.28 17.98 5.62
N TRP A 182 6.02 18.20 6.01
CA TRP A 182 4.88 18.30 5.12
C TRP A 182 4.60 19.75 4.71
N ASP A 183 4.26 19.94 3.44
CA ASP A 183 3.83 21.23 2.90
C ASP A 183 2.35 21.18 2.55
N LEU A 184 1.53 21.84 3.37
CA LEU A 184 0.08 21.94 3.19
C LEU A 184 -0.36 23.26 2.55
N VAL A 185 0.55 24.23 2.36
CA VAL A 185 0.21 25.57 1.84
C VAL A 185 0.29 25.59 0.31
N ARG A 186 -0.55 24.77 -0.32
CA ARG A 186 -0.63 24.65 -1.79
C ARG A 186 -1.91 23.90 -2.19
N PRO A 187 -2.34 23.96 -3.44
CA PRO A 187 -3.47 23.17 -3.89
C PRO A 187 -3.19 21.67 -3.71
N LEU A 188 -4.12 20.97 -3.04
CA LEU A 188 -3.99 19.57 -2.68
C LEU A 188 -5.22 18.78 -3.16
N VAL A 189 -5.04 17.49 -3.40
CA VAL A 189 -6.12 16.50 -3.45
C VAL A 189 -5.93 15.48 -2.35
N VAL A 190 -7.01 15.05 -1.73
CA VAL A 190 -7.00 13.91 -0.82
C VAL A 190 -7.20 12.64 -1.65
N VAL A 191 -6.29 11.71 -1.49
CA VAL A 191 -6.33 10.39 -2.13
C VAL A 191 -6.46 9.33 -1.06
N ALA A 192 -7.54 8.56 -1.08
CA ALA A 192 -7.76 7.40 -0.22
C ALA A 192 -7.59 6.13 -1.06
N ALA A 193 -6.70 5.24 -0.64
CA ALA A 193 -6.40 3.99 -1.33
C ALA A 193 -6.55 2.80 -0.38
N GLU A 194 -7.21 1.73 -0.83
CA GLU A 194 -7.46 0.54 -0.03
C GLU A 194 -7.34 -0.72 -0.89
N ILE A 195 -6.75 -1.78 -0.32
CA ILE A 195 -6.72 -3.09 -0.98
C ILE A 195 -8.17 -3.60 -1.13
N ASP A 196 -8.47 -4.11 -2.31
CA ASP A 196 -9.79 -4.68 -2.55
C ASP A 196 -9.98 -5.98 -1.75
N PRO A 197 -11.19 -6.25 -1.25
CA PRO A 197 -11.50 -7.50 -0.62
C PRO A 197 -11.30 -8.66 -1.60
N PRO A 198 -10.89 -9.84 -1.13
CA PRO A 198 -10.76 -11.01 -1.98
C PRO A 198 -12.12 -11.34 -2.61
N PRO A 199 -12.14 -11.93 -3.82
CA PRO A 199 -13.38 -12.41 -4.43
C PRO A 199 -14.13 -13.35 -3.49
N ALA A 200 -15.47 -13.30 -3.51
CA ALA A 200 -16.32 -14.10 -2.63
C ALA A 200 -16.11 -15.63 -2.76
N ALA A 201 -15.45 -16.09 -3.81
CA ALA A 201 -15.12 -17.48 -4.06
C ALA A 201 -13.81 -17.95 -3.39
N GLU A 202 -13.01 -17.03 -2.83
CA GLU A 202 -11.78 -17.38 -2.12
C GLU A 202 -12.07 -17.69 -0.63
N GLU A 203 -11.26 -18.61 -0.04
CA GLU A 203 -11.34 -18.90 1.39
C GLU A 203 -11.09 -17.65 2.25
N PRO A 204 -11.74 -17.55 3.42
CA PRO A 204 -11.52 -16.42 4.33
C PRO A 204 -10.03 -16.28 4.68
N VAL A 205 -9.47 -15.12 4.41
CA VAL A 205 -8.05 -14.86 4.68
C VAL A 205 -7.85 -14.57 6.17
N PRO A 206 -6.88 -15.22 6.83
CA PRO A 206 -6.57 -14.95 8.23
C PRO A 206 -6.16 -13.48 8.46
N GLN A 207 -6.55 -12.90 9.60
CA GLN A 207 -6.29 -11.48 9.93
C GLN A 207 -4.81 -11.07 9.86
N HIS A 208 -3.88 -11.98 10.23
CA HIS A 208 -2.46 -11.69 10.14
C HIS A 208 -1.99 -11.47 8.70
N ARG A 209 -2.53 -12.22 7.72
CA ARG A 209 -2.23 -12.01 6.29
C ARG A 209 -2.78 -10.69 5.77
N HIS A 210 -3.97 -10.28 6.23
CA HIS A 210 -4.51 -8.97 5.88
C HIS A 210 -3.59 -7.83 6.35
N ARG A 211 -3.04 -7.95 7.57
CA ARG A 211 -2.05 -6.98 8.08
C ARG A 211 -0.79 -6.96 7.23
N GLU A 212 -0.19 -8.09 6.92
CA GLU A 212 1.00 -8.17 6.07
C GLU A 212 0.78 -7.54 4.69
N TRP A 213 -0.40 -7.76 4.10
CA TRP A 213 -0.74 -7.16 2.82
C TRP A 213 -0.89 -5.64 2.92
N HIS A 214 -1.59 -5.19 3.95
CA HIS A 214 -1.76 -3.77 4.21
C HIS A 214 -0.42 -3.07 4.47
N GLU A 215 0.44 -3.63 5.30
CA GLU A 215 1.78 -3.11 5.59
C GLU A 215 2.63 -2.98 4.33
N ARG A 216 2.64 -4.00 3.46
CA ARG A 216 3.37 -3.97 2.19
C ARG A 216 2.79 -2.94 1.21
N PHE A 217 1.47 -2.89 1.12
CA PHE A 217 0.77 -1.92 0.29
C PHE A 217 1.05 -0.49 0.74
N SER A 218 0.91 -0.21 2.03
CA SER A 218 1.18 1.08 2.63
C SER A 218 2.64 1.51 2.45
N ALA A 219 3.59 0.58 2.58
CA ALA A 219 4.99 0.85 2.34
C ALA A 219 5.27 1.22 0.87
N ALA A 220 4.70 0.45 -0.08
CA ALA A 220 4.82 0.74 -1.51
C ALA A 220 4.17 2.08 -1.87
N TRP A 221 2.98 2.35 -1.31
CA TRP A 221 2.26 3.60 -1.52
C TRP A 221 3.07 4.81 -1.06
N ARG A 222 3.60 4.77 0.17
CA ARG A 222 4.45 5.85 0.72
C ARG A 222 5.72 6.06 -0.11
N THR A 223 6.38 4.99 -0.53
CA THR A 223 7.58 5.08 -1.37
C THR A 223 7.26 5.77 -2.69
N VAL A 224 6.24 5.32 -3.40
CA VAL A 224 5.86 5.89 -4.70
C VAL A 224 5.40 7.35 -4.58
N THR A 225 4.61 7.67 -3.54
CA THR A 225 4.13 9.05 -3.34
C THR A 225 5.27 9.99 -2.91
N ALA A 226 6.22 9.51 -2.09
CA ALA A 226 7.41 10.29 -1.71
C ALA A 226 8.35 10.54 -2.91
N ASP A 227 8.43 9.61 -3.87
CA ASP A 227 9.18 9.83 -5.13
C ASP A 227 8.51 10.88 -6.05
N ILE A 228 7.19 11.06 -5.92
CA ILE A 228 6.44 12.09 -6.65
C ILE A 228 6.57 13.43 -5.94
N ASP A 229 6.41 13.42 -4.61
CA ASP A 229 6.46 14.59 -3.75
C ASP A 229 6.89 14.18 -2.32
N ALA A 230 8.14 14.47 -1.98
CA ALA A 230 8.73 14.12 -0.67
C ALA A 230 8.06 14.84 0.52
N THR A 231 7.30 15.91 0.27
CA THR A 231 6.60 16.69 1.30
C THR A 231 5.10 16.34 1.41
N ALA A 232 4.64 15.34 0.62
CA ALA A 232 3.25 14.90 0.66
C ALA A 232 2.97 14.08 1.93
N PRO A 233 1.99 14.48 2.77
CA PRO A 233 1.54 13.64 3.87
C PRO A 233 0.97 12.32 3.35
N SER A 234 1.47 11.21 3.88
CA SER A 234 0.90 9.88 3.60
C SER A 234 0.86 9.07 4.89
N VAL A 235 -0.33 8.69 5.32
CA VAL A 235 -0.56 7.99 6.59
C VAL A 235 -1.51 6.83 6.43
N ASP A 236 -1.37 5.85 7.31
CA ASP A 236 -2.20 4.65 7.34
C ASP A 236 -3.37 4.84 8.31
N PHE A 237 -4.58 4.57 7.84
CA PHE A 237 -5.78 4.48 8.67
C PHE A 237 -6.36 3.08 8.57
N SER A 238 -6.20 2.27 9.59
CA SER A 238 -6.81 0.95 9.74
C SER A 238 -6.82 0.05 8.49
N SER A 239 -7.55 0.40 7.45
CA SER A 239 -7.69 -0.36 6.19
C SER A 239 -7.26 0.43 4.95
N GLU A 240 -7.12 1.75 5.07
CA GLU A 240 -6.81 2.65 3.96
C GLU A 240 -5.53 3.42 4.18
N VAL A 241 -4.85 3.77 3.11
CA VAL A 241 -3.76 4.75 3.08
C VAL A 241 -4.31 6.06 2.53
N VAL A 242 -4.11 7.15 3.27
CA VAL A 242 -4.55 8.47 2.85
C VAL A 242 -3.35 9.36 2.58
N THR A 243 -3.36 10.03 1.44
CA THR A 243 -2.28 10.92 1.00
C THR A 243 -2.84 12.26 0.56
N LEU A 244 -2.16 13.34 0.93
CA LEU A 244 -2.39 14.67 0.38
C LEU A 244 -1.37 14.92 -0.73
N LEU A 245 -1.80 14.85 -1.99
CA LEU A 245 -0.93 15.10 -3.13
C LEU A 245 -1.06 16.54 -3.59
N ALA A 246 0.09 17.21 -3.76
CA ALA A 246 0.14 18.53 -4.39
C ALA A 246 -0.20 18.42 -5.87
N VAL A 247 -1.03 19.32 -6.34
CA VAL A 247 -1.50 19.32 -7.73
C VAL A 247 -1.62 20.74 -8.25
N ALA A 248 -1.43 20.91 -9.57
CA ALA A 248 -1.97 22.08 -10.23
C ALA A 248 -3.50 21.88 -10.39
N PRO A 249 -4.32 22.92 -10.24
CA PRO A 249 -5.78 22.79 -10.26
C PRO A 249 -6.35 22.04 -11.46
N ASP A 250 -5.72 22.22 -12.64
CA ASP A 250 -6.16 21.60 -13.90
C ASP A 250 -5.40 20.30 -14.25
N GLU A 251 -4.43 19.88 -13.45
CA GLU A 251 -3.53 18.75 -13.73
C GLU A 251 -3.50 17.68 -12.62
N HIS A 252 -4.55 17.58 -11.81
CA HIS A 252 -4.57 16.65 -10.69
C HIS A 252 -4.65 15.18 -11.13
N GLU A 253 -5.35 14.86 -12.24
CA GLU A 253 -5.47 13.49 -12.73
C GLU A 253 -4.12 12.83 -13.10
N PRO A 254 -3.21 13.47 -13.84
CA PRO A 254 -1.93 12.87 -14.19
C PRO A 254 -1.07 12.50 -12.98
N VAL A 255 -1.07 13.32 -11.93
CA VAL A 255 -0.30 13.08 -10.69
C VAL A 255 -0.83 11.84 -9.98
N VAL A 256 -2.16 11.76 -9.78
CA VAL A 256 -2.80 10.60 -9.14
C VAL A 256 -2.60 9.34 -9.97
N ARG A 257 -2.79 9.38 -11.29
CA ARG A 257 -2.58 8.23 -12.18
C ARG A 257 -1.14 7.72 -12.13
N ARG A 258 -0.15 8.63 -12.00
CA ARG A 258 1.27 8.26 -11.82
C ARG A 258 1.47 7.49 -10.51
N ALA A 259 0.89 7.97 -9.39
CA ALA A 259 0.96 7.30 -8.10
C ALA A 259 0.34 5.89 -8.18
N VAL A 260 -0.89 5.78 -8.69
CA VAL A 260 -1.61 4.51 -8.85
C VAL A 260 -0.81 3.53 -9.73
N HIS A 261 -0.30 3.99 -10.87
CA HIS A 261 0.47 3.15 -11.79
C HIS A 261 1.80 2.71 -11.17
N GLY A 262 2.48 3.60 -10.44
CA GLY A 262 3.71 3.28 -9.72
C GLY A 262 3.51 2.18 -8.68
N VAL A 263 2.44 2.28 -7.88
CA VAL A 263 2.10 1.25 -6.88
C VAL A 263 1.66 -0.06 -7.53
N ALA A 264 0.85 -0.01 -8.59
CA ALA A 264 0.43 -1.21 -9.32
C ALA A 264 1.63 -1.94 -9.97
N GLY A 265 2.68 -1.22 -10.35
CA GLY A 265 3.93 -1.78 -10.87
C GLY A 265 4.90 -2.29 -9.81
N ASP A 266 4.70 -1.97 -8.52
CA ASP A 266 5.57 -2.41 -7.43
C ASP A 266 5.42 -3.91 -7.15
N LYS A 267 6.55 -4.62 -7.16
CA LYS A 267 6.56 -6.08 -6.96
C LYS A 267 6.24 -6.50 -5.52
N GLY A 268 6.35 -5.60 -4.55
CA GLY A 268 6.06 -5.83 -3.15
C GLY A 268 4.60 -5.57 -2.78
N GLY A 269 4.10 -4.37 -3.13
CA GLY A 269 2.78 -3.86 -2.73
C GLY A 269 1.68 -3.98 -3.78
N GLY A 270 2.03 -3.90 -5.08
CA GLY A 270 1.07 -3.87 -6.19
C GLY A 270 0.54 -5.22 -6.67
N ARG A 271 0.82 -6.32 -5.95
CA ARG A 271 0.38 -7.66 -6.37
C ARG A 271 -1.11 -7.94 -6.17
N ARG A 272 -1.79 -7.12 -5.38
CA ARG A 272 -3.23 -7.23 -5.14
C ARG A 272 -3.94 -6.05 -5.75
N SER A 273 -5.16 -6.31 -6.21
CA SER A 273 -6.05 -5.25 -6.63
C SER A 273 -6.30 -4.29 -5.47
N PHE A 274 -6.30 -3.01 -5.77
CA PHE A 274 -6.63 -1.94 -4.84
C PHE A 274 -7.45 -0.87 -5.55
N SER A 275 -8.34 -0.24 -4.83
CA SER A 275 -9.17 0.85 -5.36
C SER A 275 -8.74 2.17 -4.75
N VAL A 276 -8.99 3.26 -5.48
CA VAL A 276 -8.57 4.61 -5.11
C VAL A 276 -9.74 5.57 -5.28
N GLY A 277 -9.98 6.37 -4.26
CA GLY A 277 -10.90 7.51 -4.32
C GLY A 277 -10.15 8.83 -4.20
N VAL A 278 -10.56 9.81 -4.99
CA VAL A 278 -9.91 11.12 -5.11
C VAL A 278 -10.92 12.22 -4.85
N SER A 279 -10.58 13.17 -3.97
CA SER A 279 -11.39 14.35 -3.68
C SER A 279 -11.34 15.39 -4.82
N ARG A 280 -12.06 16.46 -4.62
CA ARG A 280 -11.80 17.73 -5.33
C ARG A 280 -10.46 18.32 -4.90
N VAL A 281 -9.95 19.23 -5.72
CA VAL A 281 -8.82 20.06 -5.35
C VAL A 281 -9.23 21.01 -4.23
N VAL A 282 -8.41 21.05 -3.19
CA VAL A 282 -8.55 21.90 -2.00
C VAL A 282 -7.47 22.96 -2.03
N THR A 283 -7.86 24.18 -1.77
CA THR A 283 -6.93 25.33 -1.66
C THR A 283 -6.96 25.97 -0.27
N ASP A 284 -7.96 25.61 0.55
CA ASP A 284 -8.15 26.06 1.94
C ASP A 284 -8.10 24.83 2.86
N LEU A 285 -7.26 24.84 3.89
CA LEU A 285 -7.13 23.74 4.83
C LEU A 285 -8.43 23.44 5.59
N ALA A 286 -9.30 24.40 5.76
CA ALA A 286 -10.62 24.22 6.37
C ALA A 286 -11.51 23.25 5.55
N GLU A 287 -11.21 23.05 4.26
CA GLU A 287 -11.94 22.12 3.38
C GLU A 287 -11.42 20.67 3.47
N LEU A 288 -10.28 20.41 4.13
CA LEU A 288 -9.69 19.06 4.22
C LEU A 288 -10.62 18.00 4.82
N PRO A 289 -11.46 18.29 5.86
CA PRO A 289 -12.42 17.33 6.36
C PRO A 289 -13.43 16.87 5.31
N GLU A 290 -13.97 17.81 4.55
CA GLU A 290 -14.91 17.48 3.46
C GLU A 290 -14.20 16.76 2.31
N ALA A 291 -12.98 17.17 1.94
CA ALA A 291 -12.19 16.52 0.91
C ALA A 291 -11.87 15.06 1.27
N TYR A 292 -11.55 14.77 2.53
CA TYR A 292 -11.37 13.40 2.99
C TYR A 292 -12.66 12.57 2.88
N ALA A 293 -13.79 13.14 3.29
CA ALA A 293 -15.09 12.50 3.13
C ALA A 293 -15.44 12.24 1.65
N GLN A 294 -15.07 13.16 0.75
CA GLN A 294 -15.23 13.01 -0.69
C GLN A 294 -14.37 11.88 -1.24
N ALA A 295 -13.08 11.81 -0.87
CA ALA A 295 -12.17 10.75 -1.32
C ALA A 295 -12.66 9.36 -0.86
N ARG A 296 -13.05 9.22 0.41
CA ARG A 296 -13.62 7.97 0.92
C ARG A 296 -14.91 7.57 0.20
N ARG A 297 -15.79 8.51 -0.04
CA ARG A 297 -17.03 8.25 -0.79
C ARG A 297 -16.74 7.83 -2.23
N ALA A 298 -15.77 8.48 -2.89
CA ALA A 298 -15.35 8.11 -4.23
C ALA A 298 -14.77 6.69 -4.26
N LEU A 299 -13.95 6.32 -3.27
CA LEU A 299 -13.41 4.97 -3.11
C LEU A 299 -14.53 3.92 -2.95
N GLU A 300 -15.44 4.14 -1.99
CA GLU A 300 -16.49 3.19 -1.66
C GLU A 300 -17.48 3.00 -2.82
N VAL A 301 -17.98 4.11 -3.36
CA VAL A 301 -18.96 4.10 -4.46
C VAL A 301 -18.31 3.60 -5.75
N GLY A 302 -17.10 4.05 -6.05
CA GLY A 302 -16.35 3.63 -7.23
C GLY A 302 -16.13 2.12 -7.26
N ARG A 303 -15.75 1.54 -6.12
CA ARG A 303 -15.59 0.08 -5.98
C ARG A 303 -16.90 -0.69 -6.23
N ARG A 304 -18.04 -0.16 -5.79
CA ARG A 304 -19.35 -0.80 -6.04
C ARG A 304 -19.76 -0.74 -7.50
N ILE A 305 -19.52 0.39 -8.16
CA ILE A 305 -19.93 0.61 -9.56
C ILE A 305 -18.99 -0.07 -10.56
N HIS A 306 -17.67 0.07 -10.34
CA HIS A 306 -16.67 -0.35 -11.32
C HIS A 306 -15.96 -1.67 -10.93
N GLY A 307 -16.24 -2.19 -9.73
CA GLY A 307 -15.50 -3.32 -9.17
C GLY A 307 -14.16 -2.91 -8.57
N GLY A 308 -13.36 -3.90 -8.16
CA GLY A 308 -12.00 -3.69 -7.65
C GLY A 308 -11.04 -3.18 -8.72
N GLY A 309 -9.93 -2.55 -8.28
CA GLY A 309 -8.91 -1.99 -9.16
C GLY A 309 -9.29 -0.63 -9.76
N SER A 310 -10.33 0.01 -9.26
CA SER A 310 -10.86 1.26 -9.82
C SER A 310 -10.19 2.49 -9.18
N THR A 311 -10.01 3.54 -10.00
CA THR A 311 -9.67 4.88 -9.54
C THR A 311 -10.82 5.82 -9.86
N THR A 312 -11.45 6.36 -8.84
CA THR A 312 -12.70 7.14 -8.96
C THR A 312 -12.50 8.54 -8.40
N TRP A 313 -12.82 9.54 -9.19
CA TRP A 313 -12.84 10.95 -8.78
C TRP A 313 -14.23 11.34 -8.29
N PHE A 314 -14.28 12.07 -7.19
CA PHE A 314 -15.53 12.48 -6.57
C PHE A 314 -16.46 13.23 -7.56
N ASP A 315 -15.89 14.07 -8.41
CA ASP A 315 -16.67 14.83 -9.40
C ASP A 315 -17.28 13.95 -10.49
N GLN A 316 -16.68 12.78 -10.75
CA GLN A 316 -17.17 11.82 -11.75
C GLN A 316 -18.31 10.94 -11.23
N LEU A 317 -18.58 10.96 -9.93
CA LEU A 317 -19.67 10.16 -9.35
C LEU A 317 -21.07 10.58 -9.82
N GLY A 318 -21.25 11.83 -10.28
CA GLY A 318 -22.55 12.31 -10.74
C GLY A 318 -23.64 12.13 -9.68
N LEU A 319 -24.77 11.48 -10.04
CA LEU A 319 -25.89 11.22 -9.16
C LEU A 319 -25.56 10.25 -8.02
N HIS A 320 -24.61 9.33 -8.21
CA HIS A 320 -24.24 8.34 -7.19
C HIS A 320 -23.76 8.99 -5.89
N ARG A 321 -23.16 10.20 -5.94
CA ARG A 321 -22.74 10.92 -4.73
C ARG A 321 -23.92 11.34 -3.85
N LEU A 322 -25.09 11.62 -4.45
CA LEU A 322 -26.30 11.98 -3.72
C LEU A 322 -26.98 10.74 -3.16
N ILE A 323 -27.04 9.67 -3.94
CA ILE A 323 -27.59 8.38 -3.49
C ILE A 323 -26.77 7.86 -2.29
N ALA A 324 -25.44 7.94 -2.35
CA ALA A 324 -24.55 7.52 -1.26
C ALA A 324 -24.68 8.36 0.04
N LEU A 325 -25.36 9.53 0.00
CA LEU A 325 -25.67 10.32 1.19
C LEU A 325 -26.87 9.78 1.98
N VAL A 326 -27.70 8.94 1.37
CA VAL A 326 -28.87 8.37 2.03
C VAL A 326 -28.40 7.21 2.91
N PRO A 327 -28.46 7.32 4.25
CA PRO A 327 -27.94 6.30 5.14
C PRO A 327 -28.81 5.04 5.18
N ASP A 328 -30.10 5.19 4.88
CA ASP A 328 -31.06 4.08 4.86
C ASP A 328 -31.01 3.34 3.52
N THR A 329 -30.16 2.33 3.45
CA THR A 329 -30.04 1.47 2.26
C THR A 329 -31.29 0.59 2.03
N ALA A 330 -32.13 0.37 3.05
CA ALA A 330 -33.37 -0.39 2.90
C ALA A 330 -34.41 0.45 2.14
N GLU A 331 -34.52 1.75 2.46
CA GLU A 331 -35.38 2.67 1.73
C GLU A 331 -34.94 2.84 0.28
N LEU A 332 -33.63 2.95 0.03
CA LEU A 332 -33.10 2.99 -1.34
C LEU A 332 -33.50 1.75 -2.14
N ARG A 333 -33.35 0.55 -1.52
CA ARG A 333 -33.75 -0.70 -2.18
C ARG A 333 -35.25 -0.76 -2.40
N ALA A 334 -36.06 -0.34 -1.43
CA ALA A 334 -37.51 -0.28 -1.55
C ALA A 334 -37.93 0.60 -2.75
N PHE A 335 -37.37 1.83 -2.83
CA PHE A 335 -37.58 2.70 -3.98
C PHE A 335 -37.21 2.04 -5.30
N ALA A 336 -36.04 1.40 -5.39
CA ALA A 336 -35.60 0.72 -6.62
C ALA A 336 -36.56 -0.43 -6.99
N HIS A 337 -37.02 -1.20 -6.00
CA HIS A 337 -38.01 -2.28 -6.22
C HIS A 337 -39.38 -1.76 -6.66
N ASP A 338 -39.87 -0.69 -6.05
CA ASP A 338 -41.16 -0.09 -6.41
C ASP A 338 -41.16 0.41 -7.84
N VAL A 339 -40.08 1.06 -8.29
CA VAL A 339 -39.95 1.63 -9.62
C VAL A 339 -39.63 0.56 -10.66
N LEU A 340 -38.64 -0.29 -10.40
CA LEU A 340 -38.16 -1.28 -11.39
C LEU A 340 -38.92 -2.60 -11.36
N ARG A 341 -39.71 -2.87 -10.31
CA ARG A 341 -40.51 -4.09 -10.17
C ARG A 341 -39.68 -5.36 -10.40
N ASP A 342 -40.10 -6.23 -11.32
CA ASP A 342 -39.39 -7.49 -11.64
C ASP A 342 -37.96 -7.26 -12.17
N LEU A 343 -37.67 -6.07 -12.72
CA LEU A 343 -36.31 -5.73 -13.16
C LEU A 343 -35.33 -5.54 -12.01
N ALA A 344 -35.79 -5.31 -10.76
CA ALA A 344 -34.93 -5.24 -9.59
C ALA A 344 -34.38 -6.62 -9.15
N GLY A 345 -34.92 -7.71 -9.72
CA GLY A 345 -34.50 -9.07 -9.41
C GLY A 345 -33.08 -9.42 -9.87
N THR A 346 -32.49 -10.49 -9.29
CA THR A 346 -31.12 -10.97 -9.57
C THR A 346 -31.03 -11.95 -10.74
N GLY A 347 -32.15 -12.28 -11.39
CA GLY A 347 -32.20 -13.22 -12.52
C GLY A 347 -31.54 -12.66 -13.80
N GLN A 348 -31.02 -13.55 -14.65
CA GLN A 348 -30.35 -13.18 -15.91
C GLN A 348 -31.27 -12.36 -16.83
N ASP A 349 -32.54 -12.75 -16.94
CA ASP A 349 -33.52 -12.02 -17.75
C ASP A 349 -33.73 -10.59 -17.31
N ALA A 350 -33.72 -10.35 -15.97
CA ALA A 350 -33.80 -9.02 -15.39
C ALA A 350 -32.52 -8.21 -15.67
N ALA A 351 -31.36 -8.83 -15.57
CA ALA A 351 -30.09 -8.20 -15.90
C ALA A 351 -30.02 -7.77 -17.38
N ASP A 352 -30.41 -8.65 -18.32
CA ASP A 352 -30.41 -8.37 -19.75
C ASP A 352 -31.42 -7.24 -20.11
N LEU A 353 -32.53 -7.17 -19.39
CA LEU A 353 -33.52 -6.10 -19.60
C LEU A 353 -33.03 -4.76 -18.99
N ARG A 354 -32.34 -4.79 -17.85
CA ARG A 354 -31.72 -3.58 -17.28
C ARG A 354 -30.66 -3.01 -18.22
N GLU A 355 -29.81 -3.86 -18.80
CA GLU A 355 -28.83 -3.44 -19.79
C GLU A 355 -29.50 -2.79 -21.01
N THR A 356 -30.55 -3.41 -21.51
CA THR A 356 -31.35 -2.84 -22.64
C THR A 356 -31.97 -1.49 -22.25
N LEU A 357 -32.49 -1.38 -21.01
CA LEU A 357 -33.12 -0.17 -20.51
C LEU A 357 -32.07 0.96 -20.35
N GLN A 358 -30.87 0.64 -19.87
CA GLN A 358 -29.78 1.59 -19.80
C GLN A 358 -29.40 2.14 -21.18
N VAL A 359 -29.24 1.28 -22.20
CA VAL A 359 -28.94 1.72 -23.57
C VAL A 359 -30.07 2.57 -24.15
N LEU A 360 -31.33 2.24 -23.87
CA LEU A 360 -32.44 3.07 -24.26
C LEU A 360 -32.45 4.45 -23.63
N LEU A 361 -32.09 4.54 -22.35
CA LEU A 361 -31.91 5.82 -21.65
C LEU A 361 -30.78 6.63 -22.27
N ASP A 362 -29.63 6.02 -22.52
CA ASP A 362 -28.43 6.65 -23.08
C ASP A 362 -28.67 7.17 -24.52
N THR A 363 -29.54 6.48 -25.29
CA THR A 363 -29.93 6.88 -26.65
C THR A 363 -31.23 7.69 -26.70
N ASN A 364 -31.72 8.23 -25.56
CA ASN A 364 -32.98 8.95 -25.46
C ASN A 364 -34.19 8.18 -26.10
N PHE A 365 -34.23 6.87 -25.89
CA PHE A 365 -35.23 5.97 -26.46
C PHE A 365 -35.25 5.93 -28.00
N ASN A 366 -34.14 6.27 -28.65
CA ASN A 366 -33.98 6.02 -30.09
C ASN A 366 -33.78 4.52 -30.33
N VAL A 367 -34.86 3.82 -30.62
CA VAL A 367 -34.87 2.34 -30.79
C VAL A 367 -33.90 1.85 -31.86
N ALA A 368 -33.75 2.61 -32.95
CA ALA A 368 -32.85 2.22 -34.05
C ALA A 368 -31.37 2.36 -33.63
N GLU A 369 -31.04 3.36 -32.88
CA GLU A 369 -29.68 3.57 -32.31
C GLU A 369 -29.37 2.55 -31.21
N ALA A 370 -30.28 2.33 -30.28
CA ALA A 370 -30.17 1.31 -29.25
C ALA A 370 -29.97 -0.10 -29.84
N ALA A 371 -30.70 -0.43 -30.92
CA ALA A 371 -30.50 -1.70 -31.59
C ALA A 371 -29.09 -1.86 -32.19
N ARG A 372 -28.54 -0.79 -32.77
CA ARG A 372 -27.15 -0.81 -33.28
C ARG A 372 -26.14 -0.95 -32.19
N THR A 373 -26.32 -0.24 -31.09
CA THR A 373 -25.41 -0.26 -29.92
C THR A 373 -25.31 -1.66 -29.29
N GLN A 374 -26.44 -2.37 -29.19
CA GLN A 374 -26.47 -3.75 -28.65
C GLN A 374 -26.33 -4.85 -29.69
N PHE A 375 -26.05 -4.52 -30.96
CA PHE A 375 -25.97 -5.46 -32.08
C PHE A 375 -27.23 -6.32 -32.27
N PHE A 376 -28.41 -5.76 -31.99
CA PHE A 376 -29.68 -6.42 -32.18
C PHE A 376 -30.34 -5.98 -33.48
N HIS A 377 -31.17 -6.90 -34.03
CA HIS A 377 -32.09 -6.51 -35.11
C HIS A 377 -33.14 -5.54 -34.56
N TYR A 378 -33.54 -4.55 -35.34
CA TYR A 378 -34.54 -3.55 -34.95
C TYR A 378 -35.83 -4.15 -34.36
N ASN A 379 -36.35 -5.22 -34.91
CA ASN A 379 -37.56 -5.89 -34.41
C ASN A 379 -37.36 -6.52 -33.03
N THR A 380 -36.15 -7.04 -32.73
CA THR A 380 -35.79 -7.58 -31.43
C THR A 380 -35.79 -6.46 -30.38
N MET A 381 -35.20 -5.30 -30.72
CA MET A 381 -35.19 -4.15 -29.84
C MET A 381 -36.62 -3.63 -29.59
N ARG A 382 -37.45 -3.53 -30.63
CA ARG A 382 -38.87 -3.14 -30.43
C ARG A 382 -39.62 -4.10 -29.51
N TYR A 383 -39.40 -5.39 -29.63
CA TYR A 383 -40.00 -6.38 -28.72
C TYR A 383 -39.53 -6.15 -27.28
N ARG A 384 -38.23 -5.90 -27.06
CA ARG A 384 -37.69 -5.57 -25.73
C ARG A 384 -38.29 -4.29 -25.18
N VAL A 385 -38.42 -3.23 -25.95
CA VAL A 385 -39.11 -2.00 -25.57
C VAL A 385 -40.53 -2.27 -25.13
N SER A 386 -41.31 -3.01 -25.93
CA SER A 386 -42.68 -3.37 -25.57
C SER A 386 -42.78 -4.24 -24.30
N LYS A 387 -41.75 -5.09 -24.03
CA LYS A 387 -41.66 -5.87 -22.80
C LYS A 387 -41.39 -4.95 -21.61
N LEU A 388 -40.45 -3.99 -21.75
CA LEU A 388 -40.13 -2.98 -20.71
C LEU A 388 -41.36 -2.11 -20.40
N GLU A 389 -42.06 -1.60 -21.40
CA GLU A 389 -43.25 -0.78 -21.19
C GLU A 389 -44.40 -1.54 -20.50
N ARG A 390 -44.53 -2.85 -20.74
CA ARG A 390 -45.51 -3.67 -19.99
C ARG A 390 -45.14 -3.86 -18.53
N LEU A 391 -43.86 -3.90 -18.22
CA LEU A 391 -43.37 -4.06 -16.83
C LEU A 391 -43.39 -2.75 -16.05
N LEU A 392 -42.92 -1.68 -16.67
CA LEU A 392 -42.65 -0.40 -16.00
C LEU A 392 -43.74 0.65 -16.22
N GLY A 393 -44.51 0.53 -17.31
CA GLY A 393 -45.39 1.59 -17.83
C GLY A 393 -44.78 2.30 -19.04
N PRO A 394 -45.33 3.42 -19.49
CA PRO A 394 -44.97 4.09 -20.74
C PRO A 394 -43.64 4.87 -20.64
N VAL A 395 -42.55 4.18 -20.27
CA VAL A 395 -41.24 4.78 -20.04
C VAL A 395 -40.67 5.51 -21.26
N GLY A 396 -41.06 5.08 -22.47
CA GLY A 396 -40.67 5.73 -23.73
C GLY A 396 -41.24 7.14 -23.89
N SER A 397 -42.46 7.41 -23.35
CA SER A 397 -43.20 8.66 -23.56
C SER A 397 -43.37 9.51 -22.28
N ASP A 398 -43.25 8.91 -21.09
CA ASP A 398 -43.37 9.63 -19.80
C ASP A 398 -41.98 10.06 -19.28
N PRO A 399 -41.67 11.37 -19.29
CA PRO A 399 -40.37 11.86 -18.85
C PRO A 399 -40.17 11.74 -17.34
N HIS A 400 -41.20 11.75 -16.51
CA HIS A 400 -41.10 11.58 -15.05
C HIS A 400 -40.77 10.13 -14.70
N LEU A 401 -41.53 9.19 -15.27
CA LEU A 401 -41.25 7.77 -15.10
C LEU A 401 -39.84 7.42 -15.61
N ARG A 402 -39.40 8.03 -16.70
CA ARG A 402 -38.03 7.83 -17.24
C ARG A 402 -36.97 8.30 -16.24
N LEU A 403 -37.18 9.44 -15.57
CA LEU A 403 -36.28 9.93 -14.54
C LEU A 403 -36.24 8.97 -13.35
N ASP A 404 -37.41 8.56 -12.84
CA ASP A 404 -37.48 7.63 -11.71
C ASP A 404 -36.77 6.31 -12.01
N VAL A 405 -36.99 5.76 -13.20
CA VAL A 405 -36.32 4.54 -13.68
C VAL A 405 -34.80 4.72 -13.79
N ALA A 406 -34.34 5.86 -14.32
CA ALA A 406 -32.93 6.16 -14.40
C ALA A 406 -32.28 6.25 -13.00
N VAL A 407 -32.94 6.91 -12.04
CA VAL A 407 -32.46 6.98 -10.64
C VAL A 407 -32.47 5.60 -9.99
N ALA A 408 -33.54 4.82 -10.19
CA ALA A 408 -33.64 3.48 -9.60
C ALA A 408 -32.57 2.51 -10.10
N LEU A 409 -32.16 2.60 -11.37
CA LEU A 409 -31.02 1.85 -11.90
C LEU A 409 -29.72 2.24 -11.17
N ARG A 410 -29.46 3.54 -10.98
CA ARG A 410 -28.28 4.01 -10.25
C ARG A 410 -28.29 3.59 -8.77
N VAL A 411 -29.48 3.51 -8.18
CA VAL A 411 -29.62 2.96 -6.80
C VAL A 411 -29.22 1.48 -6.76
N LEU A 412 -29.67 0.67 -7.73
CA LEU A 412 -29.27 -0.75 -7.78
C LEU A 412 -27.76 -0.95 -7.94
N GLU A 413 -27.06 -0.10 -8.70
CA GLU A 413 -25.61 -0.15 -8.87
C GLU A 413 -24.86 0.00 -7.53
N ILE A 414 -25.43 0.73 -6.57
CA ILE A 414 -24.83 0.96 -5.25
C ILE A 414 -25.28 -0.07 -4.21
N THR A 415 -26.54 -0.54 -4.30
CA THR A 415 -27.19 -1.32 -3.24
C THR A 415 -27.35 -2.80 -3.56
N GLY A 416 -27.09 -3.18 -4.83
CA GLY A 416 -27.25 -4.55 -5.39
C GLY A 416 -26.20 -5.56 -5.01
#